data_c9d24fc78f013c5f99f2e1ac98b37401
#
_entry.id   c9d24fc78f013c5f99f2e1ac98b37401
#
_cell.length_a   1.000
_cell.length_b   1.000
_cell.length_c   1.000
_cell.angle_alpha   90.00
_cell.angle_beta   90.00
_cell.angle_gamma   90.00
#
_symmetry.space_group_name_H-M   'P 1'
#
loop_
_entity.id
_entity.type
_entity.pdbx_description
1 polymer ?
#
loop_
_entity_poly.entity_id
_entity_poly.type
_entity_poly.pdbx_seq_one_letter_code
_entity_poly.pdbx_strand_id
1 'polypeptide(L)'
;RDRENIELMNSILSDRPKLQKRMLLAIEAAKSAAGVENPKVASIGFCFGGLCVLDIARIGCDIAGIVSFHGIFNKPGNTEGNFIRTKVLVLHGNDDPMVPHSDVNGLANELTAAKADWQIHAYGSTSHAFTNKSANSPEMGMAYNADTDRRSWKSMTDFLKEAIG
;
A
#
# COMPACT_ATOMS: atom_id res chain seq x y z
N ARG A 1 -14.83 9.23 17.90
CA ARG A 1 -14.10 9.53 16.63
C ARG A 1 -13.34 8.29 16.11
N ASP A 2 -12.57 7.60 16.95
CA ASP A 2 -11.81 6.41 16.53
C ASP A 2 -12.74 5.24 16.18
N ARG A 3 -13.81 5.03 16.97
CA ARG A 3 -14.82 4.01 16.70
C ARG A 3 -15.55 4.25 15.38
N GLU A 4 -15.96 5.48 15.10
CA GLU A 4 -16.61 5.86 13.84
C GLU A 4 -15.69 5.64 12.64
N ASN A 5 -14.40 5.96 12.77
CA ASN A 5 -13.41 5.72 11.72
C ASN A 5 -13.23 4.23 11.44
N ILE A 6 -13.20 3.38 12.48
CA ILE A 6 -13.10 1.92 12.35
C ILE A 6 -14.38 1.36 11.70
N GLU A 7 -15.56 1.82 12.09
CA GLU A 7 -16.83 1.39 11.50
C GLU A 7 -16.91 1.77 10.01
N LEU A 8 -16.47 2.99 9.65
CA LEU A 8 -16.40 3.44 8.26
C LEU A 8 -15.38 2.60 7.46
N MET A 9 -14.19 2.37 7.99
CA MET A 9 -13.18 1.52 7.36
C MET A 9 -13.72 0.12 7.11
N ASN A 10 -14.35 -0.51 8.11
CA ASN A 10 -14.93 -1.85 7.98
C ASN A 10 -16.05 -1.89 6.93
N SER A 11 -16.89 -0.86 6.87
CA SER A 11 -17.95 -0.76 5.86
C SER A 11 -17.41 -0.70 4.43
N ILE A 12 -16.25 -0.07 4.25
CA ILE A 12 -15.57 0.02 2.95
C ILE A 12 -14.84 -1.29 2.63
N LEU A 13 -14.21 -1.90 3.64
CA LEU A 13 -13.52 -3.20 3.50
C LEU A 13 -14.47 -4.34 3.13
N SER A 14 -15.73 -4.28 3.58
CA SER A 14 -16.74 -5.30 3.25
C SER A 14 -17.22 -5.24 1.80
N ASP A 15 -16.96 -4.14 1.07
CA ASP A 15 -17.32 -3.96 -0.34
C ASP A 15 -16.07 -3.53 -1.15
N ARG A 16 -15.15 -4.48 -1.35
CA ARG A 16 -13.88 -4.23 -2.07
C ARG A 16 -14.10 -3.74 -3.52
N PRO A 17 -15.07 -4.23 -4.30
CA PRO A 17 -15.36 -3.66 -5.61
C PRO A 17 -15.73 -2.17 -5.56
N LYS A 18 -16.50 -1.75 -4.57
CA LYS A 18 -16.84 -0.34 -4.38
C LYS A 18 -15.62 0.49 -3.98
N LEU A 19 -14.76 -0.02 -3.08
CA LEU A 19 -13.48 0.61 -2.74
C LEU A 19 -12.63 0.80 -3.99
N GLN A 20 -12.41 -0.25 -4.77
CA GLN A 20 -11.63 -0.23 -6.01
C GLN A 20 -12.17 0.80 -7.01
N LYS A 21 -13.49 0.85 -7.22
CA LYS A 21 -14.13 1.85 -8.08
C LYS A 21 -13.86 3.29 -7.61
N ARG A 22 -13.94 3.55 -6.31
CA ARG A 22 -13.63 4.88 -5.74
C ARG A 22 -12.18 5.28 -5.98
N MET A 23 -11.25 4.33 -5.80
CA MET A 23 -9.84 4.56 -6.04
C MET A 23 -9.54 4.85 -7.52
N LEU A 24 -10.16 4.11 -8.45
CA LEU A 24 -10.02 4.38 -9.89
C LEU A 24 -10.52 5.78 -10.25
N LEU A 25 -11.67 6.20 -9.73
CA LEU A 25 -12.18 7.56 -9.94
C LEU A 25 -11.24 8.65 -9.40
N ALA A 26 -10.60 8.40 -8.24
CA ALA A 26 -9.61 9.32 -7.69
C ALA A 26 -8.35 9.42 -8.58
N ILE A 27 -7.89 8.31 -9.15
CA ILE A 27 -6.77 8.28 -10.09
C ILE A 27 -7.11 9.05 -11.37
N GLU A 28 -8.29 8.83 -11.94
CA GLU A 28 -8.73 9.56 -13.14
C GLU A 28 -8.88 11.07 -12.87
N ALA A 29 -9.39 11.44 -11.69
CA ALA A 29 -9.45 12.84 -11.29
C ALA A 29 -8.04 13.44 -11.14
N ALA A 30 -7.09 12.72 -10.57
CA ALA A 30 -5.69 13.16 -10.45
C ALA A 30 -5.03 13.33 -11.81
N LYS A 31 -5.24 12.38 -12.74
CA LYS A 31 -4.74 12.48 -14.13
C LYS A 31 -5.31 13.72 -14.83
N SER A 32 -6.62 13.95 -14.71
CA SER A 32 -7.29 15.09 -15.30
C SER A 32 -6.79 16.43 -14.74
N ALA A 33 -6.50 16.47 -13.43
CA ALA A 33 -6.02 17.66 -12.74
C ALA A 33 -4.53 17.99 -13.01
N ALA A 34 -3.77 17.05 -13.57
CA ALA A 34 -2.33 17.23 -13.80
C ALA A 34 -2.01 18.29 -14.86
N GLY A 35 -2.95 18.63 -15.76
CA GLY A 35 -2.81 19.68 -16.76
C GLY A 35 -1.77 19.37 -17.85
N VAL A 36 -1.34 18.12 -17.98
CA VAL A 36 -0.40 17.65 -19.00
C VAL A 36 -1.00 16.43 -19.71
N GLU A 37 -0.58 16.22 -20.95
CA GLU A 37 -1.00 15.05 -21.72
C GLU A 37 -0.31 13.78 -21.18
N ASN A 38 -1.08 12.71 -20.99
CA ASN A 38 -0.61 11.41 -20.50
C ASN A 38 0.24 11.47 -19.23
N PRO A 39 -0.26 12.05 -18.13
CA PRO A 39 0.52 12.20 -16.91
C PRO A 39 0.86 10.84 -16.29
N LYS A 40 2.12 10.65 -15.93
CA LYS A 40 2.53 9.52 -15.10
C LYS A 40 2.06 9.74 -13.66
N VAL A 41 1.25 8.84 -13.15
CA VAL A 41 0.69 8.89 -11.79
C VAL A 41 1.21 7.71 -10.98
N ALA A 42 1.55 7.96 -9.72
CA ALA A 42 1.80 6.93 -8.71
C ALA A 42 0.87 7.15 -7.51
N SER A 43 0.63 6.10 -6.75
CA SER A 43 -0.22 6.16 -5.55
C SER A 43 0.54 5.69 -4.32
N ILE A 44 0.38 6.42 -3.21
CA ILE A 44 1.02 6.11 -1.92
C ILE A 44 -0.08 5.88 -0.89
N GLY A 45 0.06 4.85 -0.07
CA GLY A 45 -0.90 4.57 0.99
C GLY A 45 -0.25 4.12 2.29
N PHE A 46 -0.84 4.52 3.41
CA PHE A 46 -0.40 4.19 4.76
C PHE A 46 -1.47 3.38 5.47
N CYS A 47 -1.10 2.35 6.21
CA CYS A 47 -2.02 1.48 6.95
C CYS A 47 -3.15 0.94 6.03
N PHE A 48 -4.41 1.29 6.28
CA PHE A 48 -5.55 1.00 5.40
C PHE A 48 -5.32 1.52 3.96
N GLY A 49 -4.72 2.70 3.81
CA GLY A 49 -4.33 3.23 2.49
C GLY A 49 -3.31 2.34 1.77
N GLY A 50 -2.43 1.66 2.51
CA GLY A 50 -1.50 0.68 1.96
C GLY A 50 -2.20 -0.53 1.34
N LEU A 51 -3.27 -1.02 1.97
CA LEU A 51 -4.16 -2.02 1.37
C LEU A 51 -4.88 -1.49 0.12
N CYS A 52 -5.37 -0.24 0.16
CA CYS A 52 -6.06 0.37 -0.97
C CYS A 52 -5.18 0.44 -2.22
N VAL A 53 -3.92 0.86 -2.09
CA VAL A 53 -3.01 0.95 -3.24
C VAL A 53 -2.60 -0.42 -3.76
N LEU A 54 -2.48 -1.44 -2.89
CA LEU A 54 -2.30 -2.83 -3.33
C LEU A 54 -3.49 -3.32 -4.16
N ASP A 55 -4.72 -2.97 -3.79
CA ASP A 55 -5.90 -3.31 -4.58
C ASP A 55 -5.91 -2.63 -5.95
N ILE A 56 -5.43 -1.40 -6.06
CA ILE A 56 -5.25 -0.71 -7.33
C ILE A 56 -4.31 -1.50 -8.25
N ALA A 57 -3.18 -1.97 -7.72
CA ALA A 57 -2.27 -2.81 -8.49
C ALA A 57 -2.92 -4.14 -8.88
N ARG A 58 -3.61 -4.81 -7.95
CA ARG A 58 -4.27 -6.11 -8.12
C ARG A 58 -5.37 -6.12 -9.19
N ILE A 59 -6.10 -5.01 -9.35
CA ILE A 59 -7.12 -4.89 -10.42
C ILE A 59 -6.51 -4.55 -11.79
N GLY A 60 -5.17 -4.48 -11.89
CA GLY A 60 -4.47 -4.20 -13.14
C GLY A 60 -4.56 -2.75 -13.60
N CYS A 61 -4.74 -1.79 -12.68
CA CYS A 61 -4.76 -0.38 -13.00
C CYS A 61 -3.42 0.03 -13.62
N ASP A 62 -3.47 0.79 -14.71
CA ASP A 62 -2.29 1.28 -15.42
C ASP A 62 -1.85 2.64 -14.85
N ILE A 63 -1.05 2.57 -13.78
CA ILE A 63 -0.31 3.71 -13.21
C ILE A 63 1.16 3.34 -13.03
N ALA A 64 2.02 4.33 -12.91
CA ALA A 64 3.47 4.14 -12.88
C ALA A 64 3.95 3.30 -11.71
N GLY A 65 3.37 3.48 -10.53
CA GLY A 65 3.74 2.73 -9.34
C GLY A 65 2.80 2.91 -8.17
N ILE A 66 2.87 1.97 -7.22
CA ILE A 66 2.24 2.11 -5.90
C ILE A 66 3.26 1.91 -4.79
N VAL A 67 3.06 2.61 -3.67
CA VAL A 67 3.87 2.43 -2.46
C VAL A 67 2.95 2.18 -1.27
N SER A 68 3.10 1.03 -0.63
CA SER A 68 2.35 0.63 0.56
C SER A 68 3.23 0.75 1.80
N PHE A 69 2.94 1.69 2.69
CA PHE A 69 3.59 1.81 4.01
C PHE A 69 2.77 1.09 5.07
N HIS A 70 3.39 0.16 5.78
CA HIS A 70 2.75 -0.65 6.83
C HIS A 70 1.29 -1.01 6.50
N GLY A 71 1.07 -1.45 5.26
CA GLY A 71 -0.25 -1.86 4.78
C GLY A 71 -0.61 -3.27 5.24
N ILE A 72 -1.91 -3.58 5.17
CA ILE A 72 -2.44 -4.92 5.38
C ILE A 72 -2.55 -5.62 4.02
N PHE A 73 -2.27 -6.93 3.95
CA PHE A 73 -2.09 -7.62 2.66
C PHE A 73 -3.28 -8.49 2.23
N ASN A 74 -4.40 -8.43 2.96
CA ASN A 74 -5.61 -9.20 2.65
C ASN A 74 -6.06 -9.02 1.21
N LYS A 75 -6.24 -10.14 0.50
CA LYS A 75 -6.72 -10.16 -0.89
C LYS A 75 -8.19 -9.77 -0.98
N PRO A 76 -8.61 -9.08 -2.06
CA PRO A 76 -10.01 -8.68 -2.25
C PRO A 76 -10.93 -9.81 -2.74
N GLY A 77 -10.38 -10.96 -3.18
CA GLY A 77 -11.15 -12.11 -3.68
C GLY A 77 -11.71 -11.98 -5.10
N ASN A 78 -11.44 -10.87 -5.80
CA ASN A 78 -11.92 -10.62 -7.16
C ASN A 78 -10.80 -10.30 -8.16
N THR A 79 -9.55 -10.68 -7.85
CA THR A 79 -8.36 -10.31 -8.65
C THR A 79 -7.49 -11.52 -9.00
N GLU A 80 -7.98 -12.74 -8.79
CA GLU A 80 -7.24 -13.96 -9.10
C GLU A 80 -6.93 -14.06 -10.60
N GLY A 81 -5.67 -14.35 -10.91
CA GLY A 81 -5.21 -14.48 -12.30
C GLY A 81 -4.96 -13.17 -13.04
N ASN A 82 -5.18 -12.02 -12.40
CA ASN A 82 -4.87 -10.73 -13.02
C ASN A 82 -3.36 -10.51 -13.17
N PHE A 83 -2.97 -9.84 -14.24
CA PHE A 83 -1.62 -9.30 -14.40
C PHE A 83 -1.51 -7.95 -13.69
N ILE A 84 -0.42 -7.77 -12.93
CA ILE A 84 -0.10 -6.48 -12.30
C ILE A 84 0.96 -5.78 -13.14
N ARG A 85 0.56 -4.68 -13.81
CA ARG A 85 1.44 -3.86 -14.65
C ARG A 85 2.13 -2.76 -13.87
N THR A 86 1.47 -2.28 -12.84
CA THR A 86 1.96 -1.24 -11.91
C THR A 86 3.19 -1.73 -11.16
N LYS A 87 4.25 -0.94 -11.07
CA LYS A 87 5.38 -1.21 -10.18
C LYS A 87 4.92 -1.15 -8.72
N VAL A 88 5.41 -2.06 -7.88
CA VAL A 88 4.96 -2.20 -6.49
C VAL A 88 6.13 -2.07 -5.53
N LEU A 89 6.04 -1.13 -4.60
CA LEU A 89 6.93 -1.05 -3.43
C LEU A 89 6.12 -1.23 -2.15
N VAL A 90 6.55 -2.18 -1.32
CA VAL A 90 5.98 -2.42 0.02
C VAL A 90 7.04 -2.13 1.07
N LEU A 91 6.72 -1.26 2.03
CA LEU A 91 7.57 -0.84 3.13
C LEU A 91 6.92 -1.34 4.43
N HIS A 92 7.47 -2.44 4.95
CA HIS A 92 6.85 -3.26 5.98
C HIS A 92 7.67 -3.27 7.27
N GLY A 93 7.02 -3.12 8.43
CA GLY A 93 7.63 -3.38 9.74
C GLY A 93 7.65 -4.87 10.01
N ASN A 94 8.85 -5.46 10.15
CA ASN A 94 9.00 -6.92 10.31
C ASN A 94 8.29 -7.48 11.55
N ASP A 95 8.12 -6.66 12.58
CA ASP A 95 7.50 -7.03 13.86
C ASP A 95 6.03 -6.54 13.94
N ASP A 96 5.41 -6.24 12.79
CA ASP A 96 4.00 -5.85 12.69
C ASP A 96 3.08 -7.04 12.97
N PRO A 97 2.36 -7.08 14.11
CA PRO A 97 1.51 -8.22 14.46
C PRO A 97 0.26 -8.34 13.59
N MET A 98 -0.11 -7.28 12.84
CA MET A 98 -1.25 -7.30 11.93
C MET A 98 -0.93 -8.00 10.61
N VAL A 99 0.37 -8.21 10.33
CA VAL A 99 0.85 -8.81 9.08
C VAL A 99 1.94 -9.85 9.41
N PRO A 100 1.57 -11.08 9.73
CA PRO A 100 2.53 -12.15 10.02
C PRO A 100 3.40 -12.47 8.80
N HIS A 101 4.56 -13.06 9.01
CA HIS A 101 5.51 -13.40 7.95
C HIS A 101 4.89 -14.28 6.84
N SER A 102 3.88 -15.11 7.18
CA SER A 102 3.10 -15.87 6.18
C SER A 102 2.43 -14.99 5.16
N ASP A 103 1.91 -13.83 5.58
CA ASP A 103 1.21 -12.89 4.71
C ASP A 103 2.19 -12.11 3.83
N VAL A 104 3.38 -11.79 4.37
CA VAL A 104 4.48 -11.20 3.58
C VAL A 104 4.90 -12.16 2.45
N ASN A 105 5.12 -13.43 2.79
CA ASN A 105 5.46 -14.47 1.82
C ASN A 105 4.30 -14.71 0.83
N GLY A 106 3.07 -14.68 1.32
CA GLY A 106 1.86 -14.80 0.50
C GLY A 106 1.76 -13.68 -0.54
N LEU A 107 2.03 -12.44 -0.14
CA LEU A 107 2.07 -11.28 -1.05
C LEU A 107 3.20 -11.41 -2.08
N ALA A 108 4.41 -11.79 -1.66
CA ALA A 108 5.55 -11.99 -2.56
C ALA A 108 5.23 -13.04 -3.65
N ASN A 109 4.63 -14.17 -3.26
CA ASN A 109 4.18 -15.21 -4.18
C ASN A 109 3.09 -14.71 -5.13
N GLU A 110 2.13 -13.94 -4.62
CA GLU A 110 1.06 -13.34 -5.41
C GLU A 110 1.62 -12.40 -6.48
N LEU A 111 2.48 -11.45 -6.09
CA LEU A 111 3.08 -10.48 -6.99
C LEU A 111 3.96 -11.16 -8.06
N THR A 112 4.69 -12.20 -7.68
CA THR A 112 5.49 -13.00 -8.61
C THR A 112 4.60 -13.74 -9.62
N ALA A 113 3.53 -14.39 -9.16
CA ALA A 113 2.58 -15.08 -10.03
C ALA A 113 1.86 -14.12 -10.99
N ALA A 114 1.55 -12.90 -10.51
CA ALA A 114 0.97 -11.82 -11.31
C ALA A 114 1.97 -11.13 -12.25
N LYS A 115 3.23 -11.57 -12.28
CA LYS A 115 4.35 -10.99 -13.08
C LYS A 115 4.58 -9.49 -12.82
N ALA A 116 4.33 -9.05 -11.61
CA ALA A 116 4.60 -7.68 -11.20
C ALA A 116 6.11 -7.39 -11.14
N ASP A 117 6.48 -6.14 -11.36
CA ASP A 117 7.77 -5.58 -10.92
C ASP A 117 7.59 -5.08 -9.49
N TRP A 118 8.18 -5.80 -8.52
CA TRP A 118 7.89 -5.56 -7.11
C TRP A 118 9.11 -5.60 -6.20
N GLN A 119 9.01 -4.87 -5.10
CA GLN A 119 9.98 -4.86 -4.01
C GLN A 119 9.23 -4.89 -2.66
N ILE A 120 9.72 -5.66 -1.70
CA ILE A 120 9.27 -5.65 -0.30
C ILE A 120 10.48 -5.38 0.58
N HIS A 121 10.49 -4.25 1.28
CA HIS A 121 11.50 -3.92 2.27
C HIS A 121 10.92 -4.20 3.68
N ALA A 122 11.45 -5.22 4.35
CA ALA A 122 11.12 -5.54 5.72
C ALA A 122 12.14 -4.91 6.67
N TYR A 123 11.67 -4.06 7.58
CA TYR A 123 12.49 -3.35 8.56
C TYR A 123 12.43 -4.07 9.91
N GLY A 124 13.55 -4.64 10.35
CA GLY A 124 13.66 -5.29 11.65
C GLY A 124 13.41 -4.34 12.83
N SER A 125 12.95 -4.87 13.94
CA SER A 125 12.61 -4.12 15.16
C SER A 125 11.64 -2.96 14.90
N THR A 126 10.70 -3.17 13.97
CA THR A 126 9.74 -2.17 13.52
C THR A 126 8.36 -2.77 13.45
N SER A 127 7.41 -2.15 14.14
CA SER A 127 6.01 -2.55 14.21
C SER A 127 5.12 -1.77 13.25
N HIS A 128 3.79 -1.91 13.37
CA HIS A 128 2.81 -1.16 12.57
C HIS A 128 2.91 0.36 12.82
N ALA A 129 2.44 1.17 11.89
CA ALA A 129 2.35 2.63 11.98
C ALA A 129 3.70 3.35 12.23
N PHE A 130 4.82 2.75 11.84
CA PHE A 130 6.16 3.28 12.09
C PHE A 130 6.45 4.68 11.52
N THR A 131 5.63 5.17 10.59
CA THR A 131 5.71 6.54 10.05
C THR A 131 4.87 7.55 10.83
N ASN A 132 3.99 7.10 11.72
CA ASN A 132 3.10 7.98 12.48
C ASN A 132 3.78 8.41 13.79
N LYS A 133 4.22 9.67 13.86
CA LYS A 133 4.88 10.25 15.03
C LYS A 133 4.04 10.21 16.32
N SER A 134 2.73 10.08 16.21
CA SER A 134 1.81 9.97 17.35
C SER A 134 1.54 8.52 17.76
N ALA A 135 2.01 7.51 17.01
CA ALA A 135 1.83 6.11 17.37
C ALA A 135 2.71 5.75 18.58
N ASN A 136 2.05 5.42 19.69
CA ASN A 136 2.69 5.04 20.95
C ASN A 136 1.83 4.02 21.71
N SER A 137 1.60 2.88 21.09
CA SER A 137 0.87 1.73 21.67
C SER A 137 1.62 0.44 21.31
N PRO A 138 2.86 0.26 21.83
CA PRO A 138 3.69 -0.89 21.48
C PRO A 138 3.07 -2.22 21.88
N GLU A 139 2.26 -2.26 22.94
CA GLU A 139 1.48 -3.43 23.37
C GLU A 139 0.43 -3.87 22.33
N MET A 140 0.00 -2.96 21.47
CA MET A 140 -0.87 -3.24 20.32
C MET A 140 -0.09 -3.40 19.01
N GLY A 141 1.24 -3.39 19.07
CA GLY A 141 2.10 -3.48 17.90
C GLY A 141 2.13 -2.21 17.04
N MET A 142 1.83 -1.05 17.61
CA MET A 142 1.82 0.25 16.91
C MET A 142 2.80 1.21 17.57
N ALA A 143 3.89 1.53 16.89
CA ALA A 143 4.89 2.46 17.42
C ALA A 143 5.63 3.20 16.29
N TYR A 144 5.88 4.49 16.52
CA TYR A 144 6.76 5.29 15.66
C TYR A 144 8.19 4.79 15.73
N ASN A 145 8.86 4.72 14.58
CA ASN A 145 10.28 4.41 14.50
C ASN A 145 10.97 5.42 13.56
N ALA A 146 11.72 6.36 14.14
CA ALA A 146 12.33 7.47 13.41
C ALA A 146 13.31 7.02 12.33
N ASP A 147 14.09 5.97 12.58
CA ASP A 147 15.04 5.44 11.60
C ASP A 147 14.35 4.76 10.44
N THR A 148 13.33 3.96 10.73
CA THR A 148 12.54 3.29 9.70
C THR A 148 11.71 4.29 8.90
N ASP A 149 11.11 5.29 9.53
CA ASP A 149 10.41 6.40 8.85
C ASP A 149 11.35 7.07 7.83
N ARG A 150 12.53 7.50 8.24
CA ARG A 150 13.53 8.13 7.36
C ARG A 150 14.00 7.20 6.23
N ARG A 151 14.29 5.92 6.55
CA ARG A 151 14.77 4.92 5.56
C ARG A 151 13.71 4.59 4.53
N SER A 152 12.48 4.36 4.98
CA SER A 152 11.36 4.03 4.11
C SER A 152 10.97 5.21 3.21
N TRP A 153 11.02 6.44 3.71
CA TRP A 153 10.82 7.64 2.91
C TRP A 153 11.85 7.75 1.78
N LYS A 154 13.12 7.48 2.08
CA LYS A 154 14.17 7.45 1.05
C LYS A 154 13.90 6.37 0.00
N SER A 155 13.56 5.16 0.42
CA SER A 155 13.23 4.05 -0.50
C SER A 155 12.05 4.42 -1.41
N MET A 156 10.99 5.01 -0.87
CA MET A 156 9.86 5.52 -1.65
C MET A 156 10.31 6.58 -2.66
N THR A 157 11.12 7.55 -2.23
CA THR A 157 11.56 8.64 -3.11
C THR A 157 12.38 8.12 -4.29
N ASP A 158 13.29 7.17 -4.04
CA ASP A 158 14.12 6.56 -5.08
C ASP A 158 13.25 5.71 -6.05
N PHE A 159 12.31 4.94 -5.52
CA PHE A 159 11.35 4.18 -6.31
C PHE A 159 10.46 5.08 -7.19
N LEU A 160 9.95 6.18 -6.65
CA LEU A 160 9.11 7.12 -7.40
C LEU A 160 9.91 7.82 -8.52
N LYS A 161 11.17 8.16 -8.29
CA LYS A 161 12.04 8.70 -9.35
C LYS A 161 12.22 7.70 -10.50
N GLU A 162 12.35 6.42 -10.19
CA GLU A 162 12.44 5.37 -11.21
C GLU A 162 11.10 5.19 -11.95
N ALA A 163 9.97 5.18 -11.22
CA ALA A 163 8.67 4.88 -11.79
C ALA A 163 8.09 6.04 -12.63
N ILE A 164 8.29 7.27 -12.18
CA ILE A 164 7.69 8.47 -12.81
C ILE A 164 8.69 9.15 -13.75
N GLY A 165 9.99 9.04 -13.48
CA GLY A 165 11.06 9.59 -14.30
C GLY A 165 11.43 10.98 -13.91
#